data_c46fa95edfa1ddff77e590e0c57d8c99
#
_entry.id   c46fa95edfa1ddff77e590e0c57d8c99
#
_cell.length_a   1.000
_cell.length_b   1.000
_cell.length_c   1.000
_cell.angle_alpha   90.00
_cell.angle_beta   90.00
_cell.angle_gamma   90.00
#
_symmetry.space_group_name_H-M   'P 1'
#
loop_
_entity.id
_entity.type
_entity.pdbx_description
1 polymer ?
#
loop_
_entity_poly.entity_id
_entity_poly.type
_entity_poly.pdbx_seq_one_letter_code
_entity_poly.pdbx_strand_id
1 'polypeptide(L)'
;MHRMDVENLSGLQVDRAEPSDWPALAKIDSVAAAGDHARRDSIRRWCAQGVAVMARDSSGPLGYCVLEYSFFEQGFVTMLMVAPGARRRGVGAQLLTAVETICTTAKLFTSTNVSNHPMQQLLQHAGWHPVGLLHGLDEGDPELFYLRPSTRLRDATALGGSTTS
;
A
#
# COMPACT_ATOMS: atom_id res chain seq x y z
N MET A 1 33.42 7.62 4.01
CA MET A 1 32.30 6.76 3.64
C MET A 1 31.21 6.93 4.71
N HIS A 2 30.43 7.98 4.57
CA HIS A 2 29.35 8.30 5.51
C HIS A 2 28.10 7.57 5.07
N ARG A 3 27.77 6.53 5.79
CA ARG A 3 26.44 5.96 5.82
C ARG A 3 25.55 7.00 6.48
N MET A 4 24.72 7.65 5.70
CA MET A 4 23.64 8.44 6.26
C MET A 4 22.69 7.44 6.92
N ASP A 5 22.78 7.34 8.23
CA ASP A 5 21.77 6.76 9.07
C ASP A 5 20.52 7.63 8.92
N VAL A 6 19.63 7.22 8.01
CA VAL A 6 18.25 7.62 8.08
C VAL A 6 17.78 7.06 9.42
N GLU A 7 17.50 7.94 10.35
CA GLU A 7 16.95 7.58 11.65
C GLU A 7 15.82 6.59 11.42
N ASN A 8 16.17 5.33 11.67
CA ASN A 8 15.27 4.21 11.73
C ASN A 8 14.20 4.60 12.77
N LEU A 9 12.98 4.89 12.32
CA LEU A 9 11.82 4.99 13.19
C LEU A 9 11.69 3.65 13.92
N SER A 10 12.52 3.53 14.96
CA SER A 10 12.62 2.50 15.97
C SER A 10 11.96 1.14 15.60
N GLY A 11 12.69 0.30 14.86
CA GLY A 11 12.39 -1.13 14.80
C GLY A 11 11.25 -1.54 13.86
N LEU A 12 10.76 -0.65 12.98
CA LEU A 12 9.77 -1.01 11.97
C LEU A 12 10.41 -1.83 10.84
N GLN A 13 9.93 -3.04 10.65
CA GLN A 13 10.31 -3.92 9.54
C GLN A 13 9.14 -4.08 8.58
N VAL A 14 9.43 -4.08 7.28
CA VAL A 14 8.44 -4.29 6.22
C VAL A 14 8.91 -5.44 5.34
N ASP A 15 8.18 -6.54 5.37
CA ASP A 15 8.50 -7.76 4.65
C ASP A 15 7.25 -8.35 4.01
N ARG A 16 7.45 -9.28 3.07
CA ARG A 16 6.35 -10.08 2.55
C ARG A 16 5.76 -10.93 3.67
N ALA A 17 4.43 -10.93 3.79
CA ALA A 17 3.74 -11.78 4.75
C ALA A 17 3.82 -13.25 4.33
N GLU A 18 4.11 -14.12 5.29
CA GLU A 18 4.07 -15.57 5.11
C GLU A 18 2.63 -16.09 5.23
N PRO A 19 2.32 -17.28 4.67
CA PRO A 19 0.98 -17.85 4.81
C PRO A 19 0.50 -17.96 6.26
N SER A 20 1.40 -18.20 7.20
CA SER A 20 1.11 -18.31 8.64
C SER A 20 0.80 -16.99 9.34
N ASP A 21 1.02 -15.84 8.69
CA ASP A 21 0.81 -14.51 9.29
C ASP A 21 -0.65 -14.06 9.24
N TRP A 22 -1.51 -14.71 8.45
CA TRP A 22 -2.87 -14.24 8.24
C TRP A 22 -3.71 -14.08 9.53
N PRO A 23 -3.60 -14.94 10.57
CA PRO A 23 -4.38 -14.76 11.80
C PRO A 23 -4.00 -13.46 12.53
N ALA A 24 -2.72 -13.13 12.57
CA ALA A 24 -2.23 -11.91 13.20
C ALA A 24 -2.66 -10.66 12.41
N LEU A 25 -2.65 -10.72 11.08
CA LEU A 25 -3.16 -9.64 10.24
C LEU A 25 -4.67 -9.46 10.39
N ALA A 26 -5.44 -10.54 10.51
CA ALA A 26 -6.87 -10.47 10.75
C ALA A 26 -7.22 -9.81 12.09
N LYS A 27 -6.35 -9.93 13.10
CA LYS A 27 -6.55 -9.26 14.40
C LYS A 27 -6.39 -7.76 14.35
N ILE A 28 -5.48 -7.25 13.51
CA ILE A 28 -5.25 -5.81 13.38
C ILE A 28 -6.16 -5.13 12.36
N ASP A 29 -6.75 -5.89 11.46
CA ASP A 29 -7.74 -5.39 10.49
C ASP A 29 -9.07 -5.16 11.19
N SER A 30 -9.49 -3.91 11.30
CA SER A 30 -10.69 -3.54 12.05
C SER A 30 -11.98 -4.18 11.50
N VAL A 31 -12.04 -4.45 10.21
CA VAL A 31 -13.18 -5.11 9.55
C VAL A 31 -13.19 -6.60 9.87
N ALA A 32 -12.05 -7.28 9.70
CA ALA A 32 -11.91 -8.70 10.05
C ALA A 32 -12.09 -8.94 11.55
N ALA A 33 -11.53 -8.07 12.38
CA ALA A 33 -11.67 -8.15 13.84
C ALA A 33 -13.11 -7.97 14.32
N ALA A 34 -13.92 -7.20 13.58
CA ALA A 34 -15.34 -7.04 13.84
C ALA A 34 -16.20 -8.25 13.42
N GLY A 35 -15.59 -9.31 12.87
CA GLY A 35 -16.26 -10.56 12.53
C GLY A 35 -16.60 -10.75 11.04
N ASP A 36 -16.06 -9.93 10.15
CA ASP A 36 -16.25 -10.09 8.71
C ASP A 36 -15.46 -11.30 8.20
N HIS A 37 -16.18 -12.38 7.89
CA HIS A 37 -15.59 -13.62 7.40
C HIS A 37 -15.00 -13.46 6.00
N ALA A 38 -15.62 -12.68 5.12
CA ALA A 38 -15.11 -12.44 3.77
C ALA A 38 -13.78 -11.72 3.79
N ARG A 39 -13.61 -10.74 4.69
CA ARG A 39 -12.33 -10.04 4.91
C ARG A 39 -11.27 -11.02 5.44
N ARG A 40 -11.58 -11.86 6.37
CA ARG A 40 -10.68 -12.89 6.91
C ARG A 40 -10.21 -13.86 5.82
N ASP A 41 -11.13 -14.34 4.99
CA ASP A 41 -10.83 -15.24 3.87
C ASP A 41 -9.93 -14.55 2.83
N SER A 42 -10.18 -13.27 2.57
CA SER A 42 -9.31 -12.46 1.70
C SER A 42 -7.89 -12.34 2.25
N ILE A 43 -7.73 -12.00 3.52
CA ILE A 43 -6.40 -11.90 4.17
C ILE A 43 -5.66 -13.23 4.08
N ARG A 44 -6.34 -14.34 4.39
CA ARG A 44 -5.77 -15.69 4.29
C ARG A 44 -5.29 -15.99 2.87
N ARG A 45 -6.12 -15.69 1.88
CA ARG A 45 -5.79 -15.89 0.46
C ARG A 45 -4.60 -15.03 0.03
N TRP A 46 -4.56 -13.75 0.39
CA TRP A 46 -3.46 -12.85 0.05
C TRP A 46 -2.13 -13.31 0.64
N CYS A 47 -2.12 -13.75 1.90
CA CYS A 47 -0.92 -14.32 2.51
C CYS A 47 -0.48 -15.61 1.78
N ALA A 48 -1.42 -16.51 1.47
CA ALA A 48 -1.11 -17.75 0.75
C ALA A 48 -0.57 -17.50 -0.66
N GLN A 49 -1.06 -16.47 -1.34
CA GLN A 49 -0.60 -16.08 -2.68
C GLN A 49 0.70 -15.25 -2.67
N GLY A 50 1.19 -14.85 -1.51
CA GLY A 50 2.40 -14.05 -1.38
C GLY A 50 2.27 -12.62 -1.93
N VAL A 51 1.05 -12.06 -1.98
CA VAL A 51 0.78 -10.70 -2.46
C VAL A 51 0.62 -9.67 -1.35
N ALA A 52 0.63 -10.11 -0.09
CA ALA A 52 0.57 -9.24 1.07
C ALA A 52 1.98 -8.85 1.54
N VAL A 53 2.14 -7.58 1.90
CA VAL A 53 3.32 -7.01 2.54
C VAL A 53 2.92 -6.55 3.94
N MET A 54 3.69 -6.88 4.95
CA MET A 54 3.39 -6.61 6.35
C MET A 54 4.43 -5.69 6.97
N ALA A 55 3.97 -4.67 7.67
CA ALA A 55 4.79 -3.86 8.55
C ALA A 55 4.63 -4.34 9.99
N ARG A 56 5.75 -4.52 10.69
CA ARG A 56 5.78 -4.99 12.07
C ARG A 56 6.90 -4.34 12.88
N ASP A 57 6.73 -4.35 14.18
CA ASP A 57 7.78 -4.04 15.15
C ASP A 57 7.88 -5.18 16.18
N SER A 58 8.57 -4.94 17.30
CA SER A 58 8.72 -5.94 18.38
C SER A 58 7.39 -6.35 19.03
N SER A 59 6.34 -5.55 18.91
CA SER A 59 5.00 -5.85 19.43
C SER A 59 4.16 -6.73 18.50
N GLY A 60 4.56 -6.89 17.25
CA GLY A 60 3.86 -7.64 16.22
C GLY A 60 3.46 -6.81 15.01
N PRO A 61 2.52 -7.31 14.16
CA PRO A 61 2.05 -6.60 12.99
C PRO A 61 1.37 -5.27 13.33
N LEU A 62 1.69 -4.23 12.56
CA LEU A 62 1.13 -2.88 12.68
C LEU A 62 0.24 -2.50 11.49
N GLY A 63 0.42 -3.16 10.38
CA GLY A 63 -0.34 -2.90 9.16
C GLY A 63 0.06 -3.85 8.04
N TYR A 64 -0.71 -3.85 6.97
CA TYR A 64 -0.40 -4.62 5.78
C TYR A 64 -0.92 -3.93 4.52
N CYS A 65 -0.35 -4.33 3.39
CA CYS A 65 -0.68 -3.81 2.08
C CYS A 65 -0.72 -4.98 1.09
N VAL A 66 -1.61 -4.93 0.12
CA VAL A 66 -1.76 -5.98 -0.90
C VAL A 66 -1.49 -5.41 -2.27
N LEU A 67 -0.55 -6.02 -3.01
CA LEU A 67 -0.19 -5.65 -4.37
C LEU A 67 -0.59 -6.78 -5.32
N GLU A 68 -1.47 -6.47 -6.25
CA GLU A 68 -1.94 -7.38 -7.29
C GLU A 68 -1.76 -6.75 -8.68
N TYR A 69 -1.88 -7.55 -9.75
CA TYR A 69 -1.63 -7.11 -11.13
C TYR A 69 -2.82 -7.36 -12.07
N SER A 70 -4.01 -7.52 -11.51
CA SER A 70 -5.24 -7.78 -12.28
C SER A 70 -5.94 -6.52 -12.80
N PHE A 71 -5.45 -5.33 -12.45
CA PHE A 71 -6.01 -4.06 -12.90
C PHE A 71 -5.35 -3.63 -14.22
N PHE A 72 -5.94 -4.01 -15.35
CA PHE A 72 -5.39 -3.72 -16.69
C PHE A 72 -3.90 -4.10 -16.82
N GLU A 73 -3.52 -5.23 -16.22
CA GLU A 73 -2.15 -5.76 -16.20
C GLU A 73 -1.12 -4.83 -15.52
N GLN A 74 -1.58 -3.82 -14.78
CA GLN A 74 -0.76 -2.93 -13.99
C GLN A 74 -0.84 -3.28 -12.50
N GLY A 75 0.18 -2.88 -11.74
CA GLY A 75 0.17 -2.98 -10.29
C GLY A 75 -1.01 -2.18 -9.71
N PHE A 76 -1.67 -2.80 -8.76
CA PHE A 76 -2.79 -2.21 -8.02
C PHE A 76 -2.68 -2.54 -6.53
N VAL A 77 -2.69 -1.51 -5.70
CA VAL A 77 -2.78 -1.68 -4.25
C VAL A 77 -4.23 -1.93 -3.89
N THR A 78 -4.56 -3.21 -3.71
CA THR A 78 -5.92 -3.68 -3.42
C THR A 78 -6.35 -3.35 -2.00
N MET A 79 -5.40 -3.34 -1.06
CA MET A 79 -5.66 -3.10 0.35
C MET A 79 -4.47 -2.40 1.00
N LEU A 80 -4.76 -1.42 1.83
CA LEU A 80 -3.84 -0.82 2.78
C LEU A 80 -4.57 -0.68 4.12
N MET A 81 -4.10 -1.38 5.12
CA MET A 81 -4.66 -1.39 6.46
C MET A 81 -3.59 -1.14 7.51
N VAL A 82 -3.83 -0.18 8.36
CA VAL A 82 -2.99 0.13 9.53
C VAL A 82 -3.81 -0.12 10.78
N ALA A 83 -3.22 -0.84 11.74
CA ALA A 83 -3.87 -1.10 13.04
C ALA A 83 -4.28 0.22 13.70
N PRO A 84 -5.47 0.29 14.33
CA PRO A 84 -5.95 1.55 14.93
C PRO A 84 -4.94 2.19 15.90
N GLY A 85 -4.25 1.39 16.71
CA GLY A 85 -3.23 1.86 17.65
C GLY A 85 -1.89 2.26 17.03
N ALA A 86 -1.67 1.96 15.74
CA ALA A 86 -0.44 2.25 15.02
C ALA A 86 -0.59 3.39 14.00
N ARG A 87 -1.73 4.02 13.93
CA ARG A 87 -1.99 5.16 13.03
C ARG A 87 -1.13 6.36 13.42
N ARG A 88 -0.82 7.23 12.44
CA ARG A 88 0.04 8.42 12.59
C ARG A 88 1.49 8.14 12.99
N ARG A 89 1.96 6.91 12.80
CA ARG A 89 3.35 6.50 13.02
C ARG A 89 4.14 6.28 11.74
N GLY A 90 3.60 6.68 10.59
CA GLY A 90 4.25 6.51 9.28
C GLY A 90 4.17 5.08 8.71
N VAL A 91 3.40 4.18 9.31
CA VAL A 91 3.27 2.78 8.85
C VAL A 91 2.70 2.69 7.44
N GLY A 92 1.65 3.46 7.13
CA GLY A 92 1.04 3.48 5.80
C GLY A 92 2.01 3.98 4.72
N ALA A 93 2.79 5.02 5.01
CA ALA A 93 3.81 5.53 4.10
C ALA A 93 4.92 4.50 3.83
N GLN A 94 5.37 3.77 4.84
CA GLN A 94 6.37 2.70 4.70
C GLN A 94 5.84 1.53 3.86
N LEU A 95 4.59 1.15 4.05
CA LEU A 95 3.93 0.11 3.24
C LEU A 95 3.83 0.54 1.77
N LEU A 96 3.42 1.78 1.49
CA LEU A 96 3.37 2.31 0.12
C LEU A 96 4.75 2.34 -0.53
N THR A 97 5.78 2.77 0.19
CA THR A 97 7.16 2.74 -0.31
C THR A 97 7.61 1.32 -0.65
N ALA A 98 7.27 0.35 0.20
CA ALA A 98 7.61 -1.06 -0.04
C ALA A 98 6.95 -1.59 -1.32
N VAL A 99 5.66 -1.37 -1.53
CA VAL A 99 4.97 -1.85 -2.74
C VAL A 99 5.43 -1.12 -4.00
N GLU A 100 5.78 0.16 -3.92
CA GLU A 100 6.42 0.89 -5.02
C GLU A 100 7.75 0.24 -5.44
N THR A 101 8.54 -0.19 -4.47
CA THR A 101 9.84 -0.81 -4.71
C THR A 101 9.71 -2.18 -5.39
N ILE A 102 8.74 -2.99 -4.99
CA ILE A 102 8.54 -4.34 -5.53
C ILE A 102 7.65 -4.38 -6.78
N CYS A 103 6.92 -3.31 -7.09
CA CYS A 103 6.06 -3.24 -8.27
C CYS A 103 6.87 -3.42 -9.54
N THR A 104 6.46 -4.38 -10.39
CA THR A 104 7.18 -4.73 -11.63
C THR A 104 6.65 -4.02 -12.86
N THR A 105 5.51 -3.35 -12.76
CA THR A 105 4.90 -2.62 -13.89
C THR A 105 5.27 -1.13 -13.86
N ALA A 106 5.13 -0.49 -15.02
CA ALA A 106 5.45 0.93 -15.21
C ALA A 106 4.56 1.87 -14.38
N LYS A 107 3.36 1.44 -14.08
CA LYS A 107 2.34 2.22 -13.37
C LYS A 107 1.82 1.43 -12.19
N LEU A 108 1.58 2.12 -11.09
CA LEU A 108 0.97 1.57 -9.89
C LEU A 108 -0.28 2.38 -9.56
N PHE A 109 -1.40 1.71 -9.44
CA PHE A 109 -2.69 2.32 -9.13
C PHE A 109 -3.17 1.91 -7.74
N THR A 110 -4.04 2.70 -7.20
CA THR A 110 -4.88 2.36 -6.04
C THR A 110 -6.18 3.16 -6.11
N SER A 111 -7.09 2.86 -5.22
CA SER A 111 -8.32 3.62 -5.09
C SER A 111 -8.78 3.72 -3.64
N THR A 112 -9.60 4.71 -3.36
CA THR A 112 -10.27 4.89 -2.08
C THR A 112 -11.55 5.68 -2.27
N ASN A 113 -12.51 5.51 -1.35
CA ASN A 113 -13.73 6.31 -1.37
C ASN A 113 -13.45 7.79 -1.20
N VAL A 114 -14.24 8.63 -1.83
CA VAL A 114 -14.13 10.10 -1.70
C VAL A 114 -14.27 10.56 -0.25
N SER A 115 -15.04 9.84 0.57
CA SER A 115 -15.19 10.12 2.00
C SER A 115 -13.94 9.79 2.85
N ASN A 116 -13.02 8.98 2.33
CA ASN A 116 -11.83 8.55 3.07
C ASN A 116 -10.71 9.61 2.98
N HIS A 117 -10.87 10.73 3.68
CA HIS A 117 -9.91 11.83 3.68
C HIS A 117 -8.52 11.44 4.19
N PRO A 118 -8.37 10.64 5.26
CA PRO A 118 -7.04 10.23 5.74
C PRO A 118 -6.24 9.48 4.67
N MET A 119 -6.88 8.57 3.92
CA MET A 119 -6.21 7.84 2.84
C MET A 119 -5.83 8.76 1.69
N GLN A 120 -6.69 9.70 1.31
CA GLN A 120 -6.38 10.69 0.27
C GLN A 120 -5.16 11.53 0.65
N GLN A 121 -5.08 11.98 1.89
CA GLN A 121 -3.93 12.74 2.39
C GLN A 121 -2.65 11.90 2.36
N LEU A 122 -2.71 10.65 2.79
CA LEU A 122 -1.57 9.73 2.74
C LEU A 122 -1.06 9.56 1.31
N LEU A 123 -1.95 9.31 0.36
CA LEU A 123 -1.59 9.12 -1.05
C LEU A 123 -0.98 10.39 -1.65
N GLN A 124 -1.56 11.55 -1.40
CA GLN A 124 -1.03 12.83 -1.87
C GLN A 124 0.36 13.13 -1.32
N HIS A 125 0.59 12.93 -0.02
CA HIS A 125 1.91 13.10 0.60
C HIS A 125 2.94 12.10 0.07
N ALA A 126 2.50 10.89 -0.30
CA ALA A 126 3.36 9.88 -0.92
C ALA A 126 3.61 10.11 -2.42
N GLY A 127 3.08 11.19 -2.99
CA GLY A 127 3.29 11.57 -4.40
C GLY A 127 2.39 10.88 -5.40
N TRP A 128 1.27 10.34 -4.97
CA TRP A 128 0.24 9.78 -5.84
C TRP A 128 -0.68 10.90 -6.37
N HIS A 129 -1.18 10.74 -7.59
CA HIS A 129 -2.03 11.71 -8.24
C HIS A 129 -3.42 11.14 -8.52
N PRO A 130 -4.52 11.88 -8.24
CA PRO A 130 -5.86 11.46 -8.62
C PRO A 130 -6.00 11.44 -10.15
N VAL A 131 -6.55 10.34 -10.69
CA VAL A 131 -6.65 10.13 -12.14
C VAL A 131 -8.03 9.73 -12.63
N GLY A 132 -8.95 9.43 -11.73
CA GLY A 132 -10.29 9.05 -12.14
C GLY A 132 -11.24 8.89 -10.98
N LEU A 133 -12.53 8.90 -11.32
CA LEU A 133 -13.63 8.76 -10.38
C LEU A 133 -14.62 7.75 -10.93
N LEU A 134 -15.03 6.79 -10.11
CA LEU A 134 -16.01 5.78 -10.46
C LEU A 134 -17.21 5.86 -9.53
N HIS A 135 -18.38 6.10 -10.10
CA HIS A 135 -19.65 6.06 -9.39
C HIS A 135 -20.26 4.65 -9.44
N GLY A 136 -21.05 4.31 -8.44
CA GLY A 136 -21.91 3.13 -8.45
C GLY A 136 -21.34 1.87 -7.80
N LEU A 137 -20.09 1.90 -7.29
CA LEU A 137 -19.58 0.81 -6.44
C LEU A 137 -20.20 0.88 -5.04
N ASP A 138 -20.07 2.02 -4.39
CA ASP A 138 -20.76 2.32 -3.14
C ASP A 138 -21.77 3.45 -3.39
N GLU A 139 -22.98 3.29 -2.86
CA GLU A 139 -24.03 4.26 -3.08
C GLU A 139 -23.70 5.58 -2.37
N GLY A 140 -23.64 6.67 -3.14
CA GLY A 140 -23.38 8.02 -2.61
C GLY A 140 -21.93 8.28 -2.20
N ASP A 141 -21.02 7.34 -2.39
CA ASP A 141 -19.59 7.51 -2.05
C ASP A 141 -18.71 6.98 -3.18
N PRO A 142 -18.41 7.82 -4.19
CA PRO A 142 -17.63 7.40 -5.34
C PRO A 142 -16.22 6.92 -4.98
N GLU A 143 -15.67 6.06 -5.82
CA GLU A 143 -14.30 5.57 -5.72
C GLU A 143 -13.36 6.50 -6.50
N LEU A 144 -12.36 7.05 -5.82
CA LEU A 144 -11.34 7.92 -6.40
C LEU A 144 -10.07 7.12 -6.67
N PHE A 145 -9.64 7.09 -7.92
CA PHE A 145 -8.45 6.36 -8.36
C PHE A 145 -7.22 7.26 -8.38
N TYR A 146 -6.10 6.68 -7.96
CA TYR A 146 -4.79 7.33 -7.91
C TYR A 146 -3.77 6.56 -8.73
N LEU A 147 -2.80 7.28 -9.27
CA LEU A 147 -1.66 6.76 -10.02
C LEU A 147 -0.35 7.22 -9.38
N ARG A 148 0.58 6.30 -9.29
CA ARG A 148 1.98 6.55 -9.00
C ARG A 148 2.84 5.95 -10.11
N PRO A 149 3.57 6.74 -10.92
CA PRO A 149 4.56 6.19 -11.83
C PRO A 149 5.62 5.42 -11.07
N SER A 150 5.99 4.24 -11.55
CA SER A 150 6.99 3.41 -10.88
C SER A 150 8.36 4.12 -10.83
N THR A 151 9.18 3.75 -9.85
CA THR A 151 10.56 4.26 -9.73
C THR A 151 11.38 4.01 -11.00
N ARG A 152 11.16 2.87 -11.67
CA ARG A 152 11.85 2.53 -12.93
C ARG A 152 11.59 3.54 -14.06
N LEU A 153 10.38 4.09 -14.16
CA LEU A 153 10.05 5.12 -15.15
C LEU A 153 10.59 6.49 -14.76
N ARG A 154 10.61 6.80 -13.47
CA ARG A 154 11.17 8.07 -12.97
C ARG A 154 12.66 8.18 -13.29
N ASP A 155 13.40 7.10 -13.09
CA ASP A 155 14.83 7.03 -13.39
C ASP A 155 15.11 7.13 -14.90
N ALA A 156 14.29 6.48 -15.73
CA ALA A 156 14.39 6.57 -17.20
C ALA A 156 14.13 7.98 -17.72
N THR A 157 13.18 8.71 -17.12
CA THR A 157 12.87 10.10 -17.50
C THR A 157 13.97 11.07 -17.05
N ALA A 158 14.60 10.80 -15.91
CA ALA A 158 15.73 11.61 -15.42
C ALA A 158 16.98 11.44 -16.28
N LEU A 159 17.19 10.29 -16.92
CA LEU A 159 18.30 10.01 -17.80
C LEU A 159 18.08 10.49 -19.26
N GLY A 160 16.84 10.74 -19.66
CA GLY A 160 16.47 11.20 -21.01
C GLY A 160 16.50 12.72 -21.21
N GLY A 161 16.82 13.50 -20.21
CA GLY A 161 16.78 14.98 -20.20
C GLY A 161 18.05 15.69 -20.67
N SER A 162 19.01 15.01 -21.31
CA SER A 162 20.28 15.62 -21.76
C SER A 162 20.59 15.28 -23.19
N THR A 163 19.81 15.81 -24.13
CA THR A 163 20.31 16.08 -25.50
C THR A 163 19.37 17.01 -26.24
N THR A 164 19.64 18.30 -26.23
CA THR A 164 19.52 19.14 -27.43
C THR A 164 20.39 20.36 -27.28
N SER A 165 21.49 20.30 -27.97
CA SER A 165 22.15 21.52 -28.47
C SER A 165 21.40 22.02 -29.69
#